data_d1067bd9e2432ee678b578243865b94a
#
_entry.id   d1067bd9e2432ee678b578243865b94a
#
_cell.length_a   1.000
_cell.length_b   1.000
_cell.length_c   1.000
_cell.angle_alpha   90.00
_cell.angle_beta   90.00
_cell.angle_gamma   90.00
#
_symmetry.space_group_name_H-M   'P 1'
#
loop_
_entity.id
_entity.type
_entity.pdbx_description
1 polymer ?
#
loop_
_entity_poly.entity_id
_entity_poly.type
_entity_poly.pdbx_seq_one_letter_code
_entity_poly.pdbx_strand_id
1 'polypeptide(L)'
;TEKIINERLFIFDTTLRDGEQVPGCQLNTVEKIQVAKALENLGVDVIEAGFPVSSPGDFNSVVEISKAVTWPTVCALTRAVEKDIDAAAEALKYAKHKRIHTGIGTSDSHIRYKFNSTREEIIERAVAAVKYARRYVDDVEFYAEDAGRTENEYLARVVEAVIKAGATVVNIPDTTGYCLPQEYGDKIKYLMEHVDGIDRAIISTHCHNDLGMATANTMSGVLNGARQVEVTVNGIGERAGNTALEEIAMIIKCHNDIDIDCNINTQKIYPTSRLVSSLMNMPVQPNKAIVGRNAFAHSSGIHQDGVLKNVQTYEIINPHDVGIDDNSIVLTARSGRAALKNRLSALGINTTFEKLDKIYEAFLKLADKKKDINDDDIMILAGVDRTLNHRIKLEYLQVTSGVGIRPVASIGLNISGEKFEAAASGNGPVDAAINALKRIIERHMTIKEFTIQAISKGSNDVGKVHMQVEYNGHVYYGFGANTDIIAASVEAYIDCINKFKE
;
A
#
# COMPACT_ATOMS: atom_id res chain seq x y z
N THR A 1 23.85 4.72 -18.46
CA THR A 1 24.89 3.87 -17.82
C THR A 1 24.16 2.76 -17.10
N GLU A 2 24.46 1.49 -17.43
CA GLU A 2 23.93 0.35 -16.70
C GLU A 2 24.44 0.39 -15.25
N LYS A 3 23.54 0.12 -14.29
CA LYS A 3 23.88 0.05 -12.87
C LYS A 3 24.78 -1.16 -12.63
N ILE A 4 25.94 -0.95 -12.02
CA ILE A 4 26.79 -2.06 -11.57
C ILE A 4 26.19 -2.57 -10.25
N ILE A 5 25.75 -3.82 -10.24
CA ILE A 5 25.16 -4.46 -9.05
C ILE A 5 26.19 -5.42 -8.47
N ASN A 6 26.70 -5.09 -7.28
CA ASN A 6 27.67 -5.92 -6.57
C ASN A 6 27.03 -6.69 -5.41
N GLU A 7 25.94 -6.19 -4.81
CA GLU A 7 25.34 -6.77 -3.62
C GLU A 7 23.80 -6.81 -3.70
N ARG A 8 23.23 -7.80 -3.04
CA ARG A 8 21.78 -7.99 -2.94
C ARG A 8 21.26 -7.48 -1.61
N LEU A 9 20.14 -6.74 -1.64
CA LEU A 9 19.32 -6.39 -0.49
C LEU A 9 18.13 -7.35 -0.42
N PHE A 10 17.98 -8.04 0.70
CA PHE A 10 16.84 -8.89 0.97
C PHE A 10 15.68 -8.09 1.56
N ILE A 11 14.51 -8.28 1.02
CA ILE A 11 13.29 -7.63 1.48
C ILE A 11 12.49 -8.61 2.34
N PHE A 12 12.40 -8.30 3.62
CA PHE A 12 11.59 -9.00 4.60
C PHE A 12 10.32 -8.20 4.82
N ASP A 13 9.18 -8.76 4.44
CA ASP A 13 7.88 -8.11 4.61
C ASP A 13 7.16 -8.62 5.86
N THR A 14 6.76 -7.71 6.73
CA THR A 14 6.02 -7.98 7.95
C THR A 14 4.60 -7.41 7.96
N THR A 15 4.04 -7.15 6.79
CA THR A 15 2.65 -6.68 6.64
C THR A 15 1.66 -7.60 7.35
N LEU A 16 1.86 -8.92 7.26
CA LEU A 16 0.98 -9.93 7.84
C LEU A 16 1.25 -10.23 9.33
N ARG A 17 2.23 -9.59 9.94
CA ARG A 17 2.49 -9.69 11.39
C ARG A 17 2.44 -8.31 12.05
N ASP A 18 3.45 -7.45 11.88
CA ASP A 18 3.49 -6.11 12.47
C ASP A 18 2.44 -5.18 11.84
N GLY A 19 2.24 -5.31 10.54
CA GLY A 19 1.21 -4.56 9.82
C GLY A 19 -0.21 -4.81 10.32
N GLU A 20 -0.52 -5.99 10.85
CA GLU A 20 -1.82 -6.31 11.44
C GLU A 20 -2.00 -5.84 12.90
N GLN A 21 -0.95 -5.40 13.56
CA GLN A 21 -1.03 -4.88 14.94
C GLN A 21 -1.68 -3.49 15.03
N VAL A 22 -2.21 -3.01 13.91
CA VAL A 22 -3.01 -1.79 13.87
C VAL A 22 -4.45 -2.09 14.27
N PRO A 23 -5.07 -1.34 15.18
CA PRO A 23 -6.47 -1.54 15.54
C PRO A 23 -7.39 -1.46 14.31
N GLY A 24 -8.21 -2.51 14.13
CA GLY A 24 -9.14 -2.61 13.01
C GLY A 24 -8.59 -3.17 11.69
N CYS A 25 -7.30 -3.54 11.64
CA CYS A 25 -6.65 -4.08 10.42
C CYS A 25 -6.58 -5.61 10.38
N GLN A 26 -7.29 -6.33 11.26
CA GLN A 26 -7.25 -7.79 11.28
C GLN A 26 -7.84 -8.40 10.02
N LEU A 27 -7.06 -9.31 9.41
CA LEU A 27 -7.45 -10.08 8.24
C LEU A 27 -7.88 -11.51 8.64
N ASN A 28 -8.84 -12.06 7.91
CA ASN A 28 -9.12 -13.49 7.99
C ASN A 28 -8.07 -14.30 7.19
N THR A 29 -8.07 -15.62 7.35
CA THR A 29 -7.06 -16.49 6.71
C THR A 29 -7.09 -16.38 5.17
N VAL A 30 -8.26 -16.25 4.54
CA VAL A 30 -8.38 -16.12 3.08
C VAL A 30 -7.75 -14.82 2.60
N GLU A 31 -8.01 -13.72 3.29
CA GLU A 31 -7.40 -12.41 3.02
C GLU A 31 -5.89 -12.42 3.21
N LYS A 32 -5.39 -13.07 4.27
CA LYS A 32 -3.95 -13.27 4.50
C LYS A 32 -3.27 -14.02 3.36
N ILE A 33 -3.91 -15.06 2.83
CA ILE A 33 -3.42 -15.80 1.68
C ILE A 33 -3.37 -14.91 0.43
N GLN A 34 -4.37 -14.07 0.21
CA GLN A 34 -4.36 -13.12 -0.91
C GLN A 34 -3.20 -12.13 -0.81
N VAL A 35 -2.96 -11.57 0.37
CA VAL A 35 -1.81 -10.68 0.61
C VAL A 35 -0.50 -11.43 0.42
N ALA A 36 -0.36 -12.64 0.98
CA ALA A 36 0.86 -13.45 0.86
C ALA A 36 1.21 -13.75 -0.62
N LYS A 37 0.22 -14.09 -1.44
CA LYS A 37 0.40 -14.29 -2.88
C LYS A 37 0.78 -13.02 -3.62
N ALA A 38 0.19 -11.88 -3.23
CA ALA A 38 0.57 -10.59 -3.79
C ALA A 38 2.02 -10.21 -3.44
N LEU A 39 2.45 -10.48 -2.21
CA LEU A 39 3.85 -10.29 -1.76
C LEU A 39 4.81 -11.20 -2.52
N GLU A 40 4.45 -12.46 -2.74
CA GLU A 40 5.20 -13.38 -3.58
C GLU A 40 5.37 -12.84 -5.01
N ASN A 41 4.29 -12.39 -5.64
CA ASN A 41 4.32 -11.79 -6.97
C ASN A 41 5.08 -10.45 -7.03
N LEU A 42 5.07 -9.70 -5.94
CA LEU A 42 5.83 -8.47 -5.80
C LEU A 42 7.34 -8.72 -5.75
N GLY A 43 7.74 -9.90 -5.27
CA GLY A 43 9.14 -10.30 -5.23
C GLY A 43 9.81 -10.16 -3.87
N VAL A 44 9.07 -10.16 -2.76
CA VAL A 44 9.66 -10.15 -1.43
C VAL A 44 10.42 -11.46 -1.15
N ASP A 45 11.52 -11.39 -0.43
CA ASP A 45 12.35 -12.55 -0.13
C ASP A 45 11.82 -13.35 1.06
N VAL A 46 11.28 -12.67 2.06
CA VAL A 46 10.76 -13.26 3.29
C VAL A 46 9.39 -12.66 3.62
N ILE A 47 8.43 -13.51 3.93
CA ILE A 47 7.10 -13.14 4.42
C ILE A 47 6.98 -13.56 5.88
N GLU A 48 6.90 -12.60 6.80
CA GLU A 48 6.57 -12.89 8.19
C GLU A 48 5.05 -13.08 8.31
N ALA A 49 4.66 -14.32 8.48
CA ALA A 49 3.27 -14.74 8.33
C ALA A 49 2.41 -14.55 9.60
N GLY A 50 3.05 -14.37 10.75
CA GLY A 50 2.35 -14.18 12.01
C GLY A 50 3.14 -14.60 13.25
N PHE A 51 2.40 -14.73 14.36
CA PHE A 51 2.90 -15.15 15.66
C PHE A 51 2.10 -16.38 16.16
N PRO A 52 2.50 -17.60 15.78
CA PRO A 52 1.70 -18.80 15.92
C PRO A 52 1.20 -19.12 17.35
N VAL A 53 1.99 -18.79 18.36
CA VAL A 53 1.60 -19.04 19.75
C VAL A 53 0.51 -18.12 20.26
N SER A 54 0.25 -17.00 19.58
CA SER A 54 -0.67 -15.95 20.03
C SER A 54 -2.12 -16.43 20.07
N SER A 55 -2.54 -17.22 19.07
CA SER A 55 -3.90 -17.77 18.97
C SER A 55 -3.96 -18.95 18.01
N PRO A 56 -5.00 -19.82 18.12
CA PRO A 56 -5.25 -20.87 17.14
C PRO A 56 -5.47 -20.34 15.72
N GLY A 57 -6.12 -19.18 15.59
CA GLY A 57 -6.35 -18.53 14.30
C GLY A 57 -5.06 -18.07 13.64
N ASP A 58 -4.17 -17.47 14.39
CA ASP A 58 -2.86 -17.04 13.90
C ASP A 58 -1.96 -18.23 13.55
N PHE A 59 -1.97 -19.27 14.37
CA PHE A 59 -1.31 -20.53 14.05
C PHE A 59 -1.80 -21.10 12.70
N ASN A 60 -3.11 -21.23 12.53
CA ASN A 60 -3.69 -21.75 11.29
C ASN A 60 -3.36 -20.87 10.08
N SER A 61 -3.35 -19.56 10.24
CA SER A 61 -2.98 -18.63 9.16
C SER A 61 -1.55 -18.85 8.70
N VAL A 62 -0.61 -19.04 9.62
CA VAL A 62 0.79 -19.35 9.26
C VAL A 62 0.89 -20.69 8.53
N VAL A 63 0.13 -21.71 8.95
CA VAL A 63 0.05 -23.01 8.26
C VAL A 63 -0.44 -22.83 6.82
N GLU A 64 -1.53 -22.10 6.62
CA GLU A 64 -2.14 -21.94 5.29
C GLU A 64 -1.29 -21.06 4.37
N ILE A 65 -0.63 -20.03 4.89
CA ILE A 65 0.36 -19.24 4.13
C ILE A 65 1.54 -20.12 3.72
N SER A 66 2.03 -20.96 4.64
CA SER A 66 3.13 -21.90 4.36
C SER A 66 2.83 -22.87 3.22
N LYS A 67 1.56 -23.26 3.05
CA LYS A 67 1.10 -24.08 1.91
C LYS A 67 0.91 -23.29 0.62
N ALA A 68 0.57 -22.00 0.73
CA ALA A 68 0.12 -21.20 -0.40
C ALA A 68 1.25 -20.55 -1.21
N VAL A 69 2.39 -20.22 -0.58
CA VAL A 69 3.54 -19.60 -1.24
C VAL A 69 4.62 -20.62 -1.54
N THR A 70 5.42 -20.36 -2.58
CA THR A 70 6.35 -21.37 -3.11
C THR A 70 7.81 -20.97 -2.98
N TRP A 71 8.21 -19.77 -3.36
CA TRP A 71 9.61 -19.38 -3.39
C TRP A 71 10.06 -18.46 -2.26
N PRO A 72 9.23 -17.57 -1.67
CA PRO A 72 9.64 -16.79 -0.52
C PRO A 72 9.88 -17.68 0.70
N THR A 73 10.79 -17.27 1.56
CA THR A 73 10.91 -17.83 2.89
C THR A 73 9.71 -17.39 3.74
N VAL A 74 9.01 -18.34 4.33
CA VAL A 74 7.95 -18.06 5.32
C VAL A 74 8.58 -17.99 6.70
N CYS A 75 8.33 -16.89 7.40
CA CYS A 75 8.88 -16.61 8.71
C CYS A 75 7.76 -16.54 9.77
N ALA A 76 8.04 -16.96 10.97
CA ALA A 76 7.14 -16.83 12.11
C ALA A 76 7.86 -16.23 13.31
N LEU A 77 7.19 -15.27 13.98
CA LEU A 77 7.70 -14.62 15.17
C LEU A 77 7.60 -15.52 16.39
N THR A 78 8.60 -15.47 17.25
CA THR A 78 8.61 -16.09 18.56
C THR A 78 9.28 -15.19 19.60
N ARG A 79 8.91 -15.30 20.85
CA ARG A 79 9.76 -14.85 21.94
C ARG A 79 10.86 -15.88 22.18
N ALA A 80 11.90 -15.52 22.94
CA ALA A 80 12.97 -16.43 23.35
C ALA A 80 12.48 -17.47 24.38
N VAL A 81 11.47 -18.25 24.03
CA VAL A 81 10.76 -19.24 24.84
C VAL A 81 10.53 -20.50 24.02
N GLU A 82 10.89 -21.66 24.54
CA GLU A 82 10.78 -22.93 23.81
C GLU A 82 9.38 -23.22 23.29
N LYS A 83 8.34 -22.95 24.07
CA LYS A 83 6.93 -23.13 23.65
C LYS A 83 6.57 -22.31 22.40
N ASP A 84 7.05 -21.09 22.31
CA ASP A 84 6.80 -20.24 21.15
C ASP A 84 7.51 -20.80 19.91
N ILE A 85 8.75 -21.25 20.08
CA ILE A 85 9.58 -21.84 19.03
C ILE A 85 8.97 -23.16 18.53
N ASP A 86 8.46 -24.01 19.43
CA ASP A 86 7.76 -25.25 19.08
C ASP A 86 6.52 -24.96 18.22
N ALA A 87 5.71 -23.99 18.64
CA ALA A 87 4.53 -23.59 17.89
C ALA A 87 4.87 -23.04 16.49
N ALA A 88 5.92 -22.23 16.38
CA ALA A 88 6.40 -21.72 15.09
C ALA A 88 6.92 -22.84 14.19
N ALA A 89 7.71 -23.76 14.72
CA ALA A 89 8.24 -24.91 13.99
C ALA A 89 7.10 -25.79 13.42
N GLU A 90 6.07 -26.07 14.20
CA GLU A 90 4.92 -26.86 13.74
C GLU A 90 4.08 -26.10 12.69
N ALA A 91 3.84 -24.79 12.90
CA ALA A 91 3.09 -23.97 11.94
C ALA A 91 3.80 -23.84 10.59
N LEU A 92 5.14 -23.77 10.58
CA LEU A 92 5.98 -23.66 9.39
C LEU A 92 6.25 -25.01 8.69
N LYS A 93 5.75 -26.11 9.20
CA LYS A 93 6.04 -27.46 8.71
C LYS A 93 5.89 -27.63 7.21
N TYR A 94 4.89 -27.00 6.63
CA TYR A 94 4.57 -27.10 5.19
C TYR A 94 5.30 -26.07 4.33
N ALA A 95 6.01 -25.12 4.93
CA ALA A 95 6.77 -24.14 4.17
C ALA A 95 7.94 -24.80 3.45
N LYS A 96 8.12 -24.45 2.17
CA LYS A 96 9.25 -24.94 1.37
C LYS A 96 10.58 -24.35 1.87
N HIS A 97 10.56 -23.06 2.17
CA HIS A 97 11.64 -22.34 2.81
C HIS A 97 11.09 -21.70 4.09
N LYS A 98 11.74 -21.92 5.21
CA LYS A 98 11.22 -21.54 6.52
C LYS A 98 12.28 -20.91 7.39
N ARG A 99 11.86 -19.90 8.15
CA ARG A 99 12.68 -19.19 9.13
C ARG A 99 11.92 -19.03 10.43
N ILE A 100 12.61 -19.24 11.54
CA ILE A 100 12.11 -18.89 12.88
C ILE A 100 12.77 -17.56 13.27
N HIS A 101 11.94 -16.58 13.65
CA HIS A 101 12.34 -15.26 14.11
C HIS A 101 12.14 -15.17 15.63
N THR A 102 13.21 -15.32 16.39
CA THR A 102 13.19 -15.29 17.85
C THR A 102 14.00 -14.13 18.39
N GLY A 103 13.70 -13.67 19.59
CA GLY A 103 14.46 -12.55 20.15
C GLY A 103 14.03 -12.15 21.56
N ILE A 104 14.75 -11.18 22.10
CA ILE A 104 14.54 -10.66 23.44
C ILE A 104 14.98 -9.20 23.50
N GLY A 105 14.40 -8.42 24.43
CA GLY A 105 14.78 -7.02 24.66
C GLY A 105 16.19 -6.87 25.24
N THR A 106 16.97 -5.98 24.65
CA THR A 106 18.39 -5.77 24.97
C THR A 106 18.70 -4.44 25.63
N SER A 107 17.79 -3.47 25.62
CA SER A 107 18.00 -2.20 26.31
C SER A 107 17.97 -2.37 27.84
N ASP A 108 18.70 -1.54 28.56
CA ASP A 108 18.70 -1.56 30.01
C ASP A 108 17.30 -1.33 30.59
N SER A 109 16.47 -0.57 29.90
CA SER A 109 15.06 -0.39 30.26
C SER A 109 14.28 -1.70 30.20
N HIS A 110 14.42 -2.47 29.11
CA HIS A 110 13.79 -3.79 28.98
C HIS A 110 14.35 -4.80 29.97
N ILE A 111 15.67 -4.85 30.12
CA ILE A 111 16.33 -5.77 31.05
C ILE A 111 15.84 -5.56 32.47
N ARG A 112 15.80 -4.29 32.92
CA ARG A 112 15.40 -3.95 34.28
C ARG A 112 13.90 -4.09 34.53
N TYR A 113 13.08 -3.49 33.66
CA TYR A 113 11.64 -3.31 33.97
C TYR A 113 10.75 -4.38 33.33
N LYS A 114 11.14 -4.96 32.17
CA LYS A 114 10.38 -5.99 31.49
C LYS A 114 10.75 -7.39 31.96
N PHE A 115 12.04 -7.63 32.18
CA PHE A 115 12.55 -8.96 32.50
C PHE A 115 13.03 -9.12 33.94
N ASN A 116 13.27 -8.04 34.65
CA ASN A 116 13.90 -8.06 35.97
C ASN A 116 15.14 -8.97 36.01
N SER A 117 16.06 -8.74 35.09
CA SER A 117 17.18 -9.61 34.75
C SER A 117 18.49 -8.82 34.66
N THR A 118 19.57 -9.50 34.27
CA THR A 118 20.88 -8.90 34.02
C THR A 118 21.28 -8.99 32.55
N ARG A 119 22.26 -8.20 32.13
CA ARG A 119 22.79 -8.22 30.75
C ARG A 119 23.32 -9.62 30.37
N GLU A 120 23.96 -10.32 31.30
CA GLU A 120 24.51 -11.66 31.11
C GLU A 120 23.40 -12.71 30.93
N GLU A 121 22.40 -12.71 31.79
CA GLU A 121 21.25 -13.60 31.68
C GLU A 121 20.47 -13.40 30.37
N ILE A 122 20.36 -12.18 29.89
CA ILE A 122 19.73 -11.89 28.59
C ILE A 122 20.53 -12.53 27.45
N ILE A 123 21.86 -12.44 27.46
CA ILE A 123 22.72 -13.12 26.47
C ILE A 123 22.52 -14.63 26.54
N GLU A 124 22.49 -15.21 27.71
CA GLU A 124 22.28 -16.66 27.90
C GLU A 124 20.93 -17.12 27.34
N ARG A 125 19.85 -16.36 27.60
CA ARG A 125 18.51 -16.62 27.07
C ARG A 125 18.46 -16.47 25.54
N ALA A 126 19.13 -15.46 25.00
CA ALA A 126 19.22 -15.24 23.55
C ALA A 126 19.93 -16.42 22.86
N VAL A 127 21.07 -16.86 23.39
CA VAL A 127 21.85 -17.99 22.88
C VAL A 127 21.04 -19.28 22.97
N ALA A 128 20.37 -19.53 24.10
CA ALA A 128 19.56 -20.73 24.29
C ALA A 128 18.40 -20.79 23.28
N ALA A 129 17.72 -19.67 23.03
CA ALA A 129 16.62 -19.59 22.06
C ALA A 129 17.09 -19.86 20.62
N VAL A 130 18.20 -19.27 20.20
CA VAL A 130 18.78 -19.51 18.87
C VAL A 130 19.17 -20.98 18.70
N LYS A 131 19.88 -21.55 19.66
CA LYS A 131 20.25 -22.98 19.65
C LYS A 131 19.02 -23.89 19.61
N TYR A 132 17.97 -23.55 20.32
CA TYR A 132 16.73 -24.33 20.34
C TYR A 132 16.01 -24.25 18.97
N ALA A 133 15.89 -23.06 18.39
CA ALA A 133 15.31 -22.88 17.06
C ALA A 133 16.10 -23.63 15.96
N ARG A 134 17.42 -23.68 16.07
CA ARG A 134 18.31 -24.44 15.15
C ARG A 134 18.04 -25.94 15.13
N ARG A 135 17.35 -26.48 16.10
CA ARG A 135 16.93 -27.91 16.07
C ARG A 135 15.84 -28.15 15.01
N TYR A 136 15.09 -27.15 14.65
CA TYR A 136 13.96 -27.24 13.74
C TYR A 136 14.24 -26.71 12.34
N VAL A 137 15.04 -25.64 12.23
CA VAL A 137 15.32 -24.95 10.97
C VAL A 137 16.79 -24.56 10.86
N ASP A 138 17.26 -24.46 9.62
CA ASP A 138 18.63 -24.00 9.33
C ASP A 138 18.73 -22.48 9.28
N ASP A 139 17.62 -21.78 9.07
CA ASP A 139 17.54 -20.33 8.96
C ASP A 139 16.85 -19.75 10.20
N VAL A 140 17.62 -19.11 11.07
CA VAL A 140 17.16 -18.49 12.32
C VAL A 140 17.52 -17.02 12.32
N GLU A 141 16.52 -16.16 12.43
CA GLU A 141 16.69 -14.74 12.64
C GLU A 141 16.51 -14.41 14.13
N PHE A 142 17.44 -13.58 14.63
CA PHE A 142 17.37 -13.09 16.00
C PHE A 142 17.12 -11.58 16.00
N TYR A 143 16.11 -11.11 16.74
CA TYR A 143 15.87 -9.68 16.96
C TYR A 143 16.32 -9.23 18.35
N ALA A 144 17.13 -8.18 18.39
CA ALA A 144 17.52 -7.48 19.62
C ALA A 144 16.50 -6.37 19.90
N GLU A 145 15.34 -6.70 20.51
CA GLU A 145 14.28 -5.73 20.75
C GLU A 145 14.83 -4.49 21.49
N ASP A 146 14.41 -3.30 21.03
CA ASP A 146 14.88 -2.02 21.54
C ASP A 146 16.39 -1.76 21.33
N ALA A 147 16.97 -2.34 20.27
CA ALA A 147 18.37 -2.15 19.92
C ALA A 147 18.72 -0.67 19.68
N GLY A 148 17.77 0.12 19.19
CA GLY A 148 17.97 1.55 18.97
C GLY A 148 18.43 2.28 20.23
N ARG A 149 17.97 1.88 21.41
CA ARG A 149 18.36 2.42 22.71
C ARG A 149 19.37 1.57 23.50
N THR A 150 19.87 0.49 22.89
CA THR A 150 20.86 -0.39 23.50
C THR A 150 22.26 0.18 23.27
N GLU A 151 23.12 0.17 24.29
CA GLU A 151 24.51 0.55 24.21
C GLU A 151 25.26 -0.31 23.17
N ASN A 152 26.06 0.31 22.32
CA ASN A 152 26.70 -0.36 21.18
C ASN A 152 27.62 -1.51 21.59
N GLU A 153 28.41 -1.35 22.63
CA GLU A 153 29.35 -2.38 23.12
C GLU A 153 28.59 -3.62 23.61
N TYR A 154 27.54 -3.42 24.39
CA TYR A 154 26.70 -4.52 24.84
C TYR A 154 25.92 -5.18 23.69
N LEU A 155 25.36 -4.39 22.79
CA LEU A 155 24.69 -4.89 21.59
C LEU A 155 25.62 -5.76 20.75
N ALA A 156 26.86 -5.34 20.54
CA ALA A 156 27.87 -6.12 19.83
C ALA A 156 28.12 -7.48 20.50
N ARG A 157 28.19 -7.53 21.82
CA ARG A 157 28.31 -8.80 22.58
C ARG A 157 27.11 -9.71 22.36
N VAL A 158 25.90 -9.18 22.37
CA VAL A 158 24.67 -9.95 22.08
C VAL A 158 24.70 -10.50 20.66
N VAL A 159 24.99 -9.66 19.67
CA VAL A 159 25.04 -10.05 18.25
C VAL A 159 26.08 -11.13 18.01
N GLU A 160 27.28 -10.97 18.54
CA GLU A 160 28.34 -11.98 18.44
C GLU A 160 27.92 -13.32 19.04
N ALA A 161 27.31 -13.30 20.23
CA ALA A 161 26.87 -14.51 20.91
C ALA A 161 25.79 -15.28 20.14
N VAL A 162 24.80 -14.58 19.56
CA VAL A 162 23.73 -15.23 18.79
C VAL A 162 24.23 -15.73 17.43
N ILE A 163 25.17 -15.05 16.78
CA ILE A 163 25.83 -15.56 15.57
C ILE A 163 26.62 -16.84 15.87
N LYS A 164 27.38 -16.88 16.94
CA LYS A 164 28.09 -18.09 17.41
C LYS A 164 27.12 -19.23 17.72
N ALA A 165 25.91 -18.91 18.21
CA ALA A 165 24.87 -19.90 18.49
C ALA A 165 24.17 -20.43 17.22
N GLY A 166 24.35 -19.78 16.07
CA GLY A 166 23.83 -20.24 14.78
C GLY A 166 22.77 -19.33 14.15
N ALA A 167 22.57 -18.11 14.62
CA ALA A 167 21.72 -17.12 13.94
C ALA A 167 22.30 -16.81 12.55
N THR A 168 21.44 -16.83 11.53
CA THR A 168 21.78 -16.54 10.13
C THR A 168 21.49 -15.10 9.76
N VAL A 169 20.56 -14.47 10.46
CA VAL A 169 20.19 -13.07 10.34
C VAL A 169 20.07 -12.46 11.73
N VAL A 170 20.56 -11.25 11.92
CA VAL A 170 20.38 -10.51 13.16
C VAL A 170 19.71 -9.18 12.86
N ASN A 171 18.52 -9.02 13.42
CA ASN A 171 17.69 -7.82 13.26
C ASN A 171 18.00 -6.82 14.38
N ILE A 172 18.21 -5.57 13.98
CA ILE A 172 18.55 -4.44 14.84
C ILE A 172 17.39 -3.43 14.83
N PRO A 173 16.32 -3.64 15.63
CA PRO A 173 15.15 -2.79 15.58
C PRO A 173 15.34 -1.46 16.32
N ASP A 174 14.93 -0.38 15.69
CA ASP A 174 14.57 0.88 16.34
C ASP A 174 13.09 0.79 16.76
N THR A 175 12.86 0.06 17.82
CA THR A 175 11.52 -0.37 18.29
C THR A 175 10.63 0.82 18.64
N THR A 176 11.19 1.89 19.17
CA THR A 176 10.45 3.08 19.59
C THR A 176 10.42 4.18 18.53
N GLY A 177 11.06 3.98 17.38
CA GLY A 177 11.16 4.99 16.32
C GLY A 177 11.88 6.25 16.75
N TYR A 178 12.87 6.11 17.62
CA TYR A 178 13.57 7.22 18.29
C TYR A 178 14.83 7.67 17.57
N CYS A 179 15.55 6.78 16.90
CA CYS A 179 16.85 7.07 16.32
C CYS A 179 16.78 8.12 15.21
N LEU A 180 17.83 8.95 15.14
CA LEU A 180 18.13 9.75 13.96
C LEU A 180 18.93 8.90 12.95
N PRO A 181 18.92 9.25 11.65
CA PRO A 181 19.60 8.45 10.63
C PRO A 181 21.10 8.24 10.90
N GLN A 182 21.80 9.28 11.36
CA GLN A 182 23.21 9.16 11.69
C GLN A 182 23.44 8.20 12.86
N GLU A 183 22.64 8.30 13.93
CA GLU A 183 22.75 7.43 15.11
C GLU A 183 22.50 5.97 14.73
N TYR A 184 21.47 5.71 13.93
CA TYR A 184 21.15 4.36 13.51
C TYR A 184 22.22 3.77 12.58
N GLY A 185 22.68 4.56 11.60
CA GLY A 185 23.75 4.17 10.70
C GLY A 185 25.07 3.89 11.43
N ASP A 186 25.44 4.75 12.38
CA ASP A 186 26.64 4.55 13.20
C ASP A 186 26.56 3.29 14.06
N LYS A 187 25.36 2.96 14.57
CA LYS A 187 25.12 1.70 15.29
C LYS A 187 25.37 0.48 14.41
N ILE A 188 24.83 0.46 13.20
CA ILE A 188 25.07 -0.65 12.24
C ILE A 188 26.55 -0.72 11.89
N LYS A 189 27.19 0.41 11.59
CA LYS A 189 28.62 0.47 11.30
C LYS A 189 29.45 -0.09 12.46
N TYR A 190 29.12 0.31 13.70
CA TYR A 190 29.79 -0.20 14.89
C TYR A 190 29.74 -1.73 14.97
N LEU A 191 28.57 -2.33 14.71
CA LEU A 191 28.43 -3.80 14.71
C LEU A 191 29.28 -4.44 13.62
N MET A 192 29.27 -3.87 12.41
CA MET A 192 30.07 -4.39 11.29
C MET A 192 31.57 -4.37 11.57
N GLU A 193 32.05 -3.39 12.35
CA GLU A 193 33.47 -3.20 12.68
C GLU A 193 33.91 -3.98 13.94
N HIS A 194 33.01 -4.29 14.89
CA HIS A 194 33.38 -4.80 16.22
C HIS A 194 32.83 -6.18 16.56
N VAL A 195 32.00 -6.78 15.70
CA VAL A 195 31.47 -8.12 15.96
C VAL A 195 32.30 -9.16 15.23
N ASP A 196 32.93 -10.07 16.00
CA ASP A 196 33.68 -11.19 15.43
C ASP A 196 32.74 -12.17 14.71
N GLY A 197 33.06 -12.48 13.45
CA GLY A 197 32.27 -13.39 12.62
C GLY A 197 30.97 -12.78 12.07
N ILE A 198 30.88 -11.46 11.98
CA ILE A 198 29.73 -10.74 11.42
C ILE A 198 29.42 -11.15 9.98
N ASP A 199 30.41 -11.60 9.23
CA ASP A 199 30.30 -12.11 7.86
C ASP A 199 29.52 -13.44 7.75
N ARG A 200 29.30 -14.12 8.86
CA ARG A 200 28.50 -15.37 8.91
C ARG A 200 27.00 -15.13 9.03
N ALA A 201 26.56 -13.89 9.20
CA ALA A 201 25.15 -13.52 9.30
C ALA A 201 24.86 -12.27 8.51
N ILE A 202 23.60 -12.08 8.18
CA ILE A 202 23.08 -10.85 7.57
C ILE A 202 22.58 -9.94 8.68
N ILE A 203 23.00 -8.67 8.67
CA ILE A 203 22.41 -7.65 9.53
C ILE A 203 21.16 -7.10 8.86
N SER A 204 20.05 -7.08 9.60
CA SER A 204 18.74 -6.59 9.19
C SER A 204 18.35 -5.33 9.95
N THR A 205 17.66 -4.44 9.27
CA THR A 205 17.06 -3.24 9.85
C THR A 205 15.58 -3.44 10.08
N HIS A 206 15.05 -2.85 11.16
CA HIS A 206 13.62 -2.77 11.43
C HIS A 206 13.33 -1.44 12.13
N CYS A 207 12.79 -0.47 11.40
CA CYS A 207 12.65 0.89 11.91
C CYS A 207 11.18 1.30 11.97
N HIS A 208 10.73 1.75 13.16
CA HIS A 208 9.42 2.36 13.34
C HIS A 208 9.45 3.86 13.00
N ASN A 209 8.28 4.41 12.69
CA ASN A 209 8.15 5.73 12.07
C ASN A 209 7.62 6.81 13.04
N ASP A 210 7.82 6.64 14.34
CA ASP A 210 7.27 7.54 15.35
C ASP A 210 7.73 8.99 15.20
N LEU A 211 8.98 9.22 14.78
CA LEU A 211 9.51 10.54 14.47
C LEU A 211 9.58 10.84 12.96
N GLY A 212 8.97 10.00 12.12
CA GLY A 212 8.98 10.18 10.67
C GLY A 212 10.31 9.84 9.98
N MET A 213 11.17 9.03 10.63
CA MET A 213 12.53 8.72 10.16
C MET A 213 12.73 7.27 9.71
N ALA A 214 11.69 6.45 9.68
CA ALA A 214 11.84 5.01 9.43
C ALA A 214 12.59 4.70 8.14
N THR A 215 12.18 5.27 7.01
CA THR A 215 12.84 5.06 5.70
C THR A 215 14.27 5.60 5.70
N ALA A 216 14.50 6.78 6.27
CA ALA A 216 15.84 7.37 6.36
C ALA A 216 16.78 6.54 7.24
N ASN A 217 16.30 6.06 8.39
CA ASN A 217 17.06 5.18 9.29
C ASN A 217 17.40 3.85 8.60
N THR A 218 16.42 3.23 7.93
CA THR A 218 16.61 1.98 7.18
C THR A 218 17.68 2.14 6.10
N MET A 219 17.61 3.20 5.30
CA MET A 219 18.62 3.46 4.28
C MET A 219 19.99 3.76 4.88
N SER A 220 20.06 4.48 5.99
CA SER A 220 21.31 4.70 6.71
C SER A 220 21.91 3.37 7.18
N GLY A 221 21.10 2.44 7.67
CA GLY A 221 21.55 1.09 8.02
C GLY A 221 22.09 0.32 6.81
N VAL A 222 21.39 0.36 5.68
CA VAL A 222 21.81 -0.29 4.43
C VAL A 222 23.15 0.25 3.93
N LEU A 223 23.33 1.56 3.94
CA LEU A 223 24.58 2.22 3.53
C LEU A 223 25.74 1.93 4.48
N ASN A 224 25.47 1.47 5.69
CA ASN A 224 26.49 1.10 6.69
C ASN A 224 26.65 -0.42 6.87
N GLY A 225 26.06 -1.25 6.03
CA GLY A 225 26.34 -2.69 5.97
C GLY A 225 25.17 -3.64 6.17
N ALA A 226 23.97 -3.18 6.50
CA ALA A 226 22.79 -4.02 6.54
C ALA A 226 22.42 -4.51 5.13
N ARG A 227 22.01 -5.79 5.01
CA ARG A 227 21.65 -6.42 3.73
C ARG A 227 20.28 -7.09 3.75
N GLN A 228 19.54 -6.97 4.84
CA GLN A 228 18.11 -7.19 4.89
C GLN A 228 17.42 -5.97 5.48
N VAL A 229 16.22 -5.67 5.00
CA VAL A 229 15.34 -4.64 5.55
C VAL A 229 13.99 -5.25 5.87
N GLU A 230 13.50 -5.03 7.09
CA GLU A 230 12.14 -5.36 7.47
C GLU A 230 11.23 -4.17 7.20
N VAL A 231 10.21 -4.41 6.40
CA VAL A 231 9.33 -3.38 5.85
C VAL A 231 7.88 -3.85 5.83
N THR A 232 6.97 -2.93 5.61
CA THR A 232 5.56 -3.23 5.34
C THR A 232 5.09 -2.51 4.10
N VAL A 233 4.12 -3.08 3.42
CA VAL A 233 3.40 -2.38 2.35
C VAL A 233 2.68 -1.17 2.94
N ASN A 234 2.80 -0.02 2.32
CA ASN A 234 2.24 1.27 2.78
C ASN A 234 2.84 1.79 4.10
N GLY A 235 3.88 1.16 4.62
CA GLY A 235 4.47 1.53 5.90
C GLY A 235 3.55 1.30 7.10
N ILE A 236 2.54 0.45 6.97
CA ILE A 236 1.59 0.15 8.06
C ILE A 236 2.29 -0.57 9.22
N GLY A 237 1.72 -0.47 10.41
CA GLY A 237 2.25 -1.11 11.60
C GLY A 237 1.82 -0.40 12.88
N GLU A 238 2.32 -0.90 13.99
CA GLU A 238 2.00 -0.35 15.30
C GLU A 238 2.35 1.14 15.40
N ARG A 239 1.53 1.92 16.10
CA ARG A 239 1.63 3.38 16.29
C ARG A 239 1.69 4.16 14.96
N ALA A 240 2.86 4.71 14.59
CA ALA A 240 3.07 5.46 13.36
C ALA A 240 3.49 4.60 12.16
N GLY A 241 3.62 3.30 12.37
CA GLY A 241 3.96 2.33 11.33
C GLY A 241 5.44 2.02 11.20
N ASN A 242 5.77 1.34 10.12
CA ASN A 242 7.09 0.84 9.78
C ASN A 242 7.69 1.58 8.59
N THR A 243 8.92 1.22 8.24
CA THR A 243 9.50 1.55 6.93
C THR A 243 8.62 0.98 5.82
N ALA A 244 8.31 1.81 4.83
CA ALA A 244 7.50 1.41 3.70
C ALA A 244 8.33 0.65 2.65
N LEU A 245 7.86 -0.53 2.24
CA LEU A 245 8.50 -1.36 1.22
C LEU A 245 8.71 -0.59 -0.09
N GLU A 246 7.67 0.09 -0.55
CA GLU A 246 7.69 0.85 -1.81
C GLU A 246 8.71 1.98 -1.81
N GLU A 247 8.94 2.62 -0.66
CA GLU A 247 9.92 3.69 -0.54
C GLU A 247 11.34 3.14 -0.69
N ILE A 248 11.68 2.05 0.00
CA ILE A 248 13.00 1.41 -0.10
C ILE A 248 13.25 0.89 -1.52
N ALA A 249 12.30 0.17 -2.10
CA ALA A 249 12.43 -0.38 -3.45
C ALA A 249 12.70 0.72 -4.49
N MET A 250 12.00 1.84 -4.39
CA MET A 250 12.16 2.94 -5.34
C MET A 250 13.41 3.77 -5.08
N ILE A 251 13.85 3.94 -3.83
CA ILE A 251 15.14 4.57 -3.53
C ILE A 251 16.27 3.77 -4.20
N ILE A 252 16.31 2.46 -4.00
CA ILE A 252 17.32 1.58 -4.61
C ILE A 252 17.28 1.65 -6.15
N LYS A 253 16.08 1.68 -6.74
CA LYS A 253 15.92 1.78 -8.19
C LYS A 253 16.36 3.13 -8.77
N CYS A 254 16.08 4.23 -8.07
CA CYS A 254 16.35 5.58 -8.57
C CYS A 254 17.81 6.02 -8.41
N HIS A 255 18.53 5.45 -7.43
CA HIS A 255 19.92 5.81 -7.14
C HIS A 255 20.91 4.86 -7.81
N ASN A 256 21.46 5.28 -8.95
CA ASN A 256 22.45 4.51 -9.71
C ASN A 256 23.83 4.45 -9.07
N ASP A 257 24.10 5.29 -8.08
CA ASP A 257 25.32 5.34 -7.27
C ASP A 257 25.32 4.35 -6.10
N ILE A 258 24.19 3.66 -5.86
CA ILE A 258 24.08 2.59 -4.87
C ILE A 258 24.26 1.24 -5.57
N ASP A 259 25.38 0.55 -5.29
CA ASP A 259 25.73 -0.74 -5.90
C ASP A 259 24.95 -1.93 -5.32
N ILE A 260 23.70 -1.68 -4.90
CA ILE A 260 22.82 -2.65 -4.24
C ILE A 260 21.53 -2.75 -5.05
N ASP A 261 20.98 -3.96 -5.18
CA ASP A 261 19.67 -4.17 -5.81
C ASP A 261 18.83 -5.15 -5.02
N CYS A 262 17.52 -5.10 -5.25
CA CYS A 262 16.54 -5.99 -4.64
C CYS A 262 15.67 -6.68 -5.70
N ASN A 263 14.99 -7.75 -5.30
CA ASN A 263 14.18 -8.57 -6.22
C ASN A 263 12.74 -8.05 -6.42
N ILE A 264 12.46 -6.81 -6.03
CA ILE A 264 11.11 -6.26 -6.12
C ILE A 264 10.75 -5.95 -7.58
N ASN A 265 9.64 -6.52 -8.04
CA ASN A 265 8.98 -6.09 -9.27
C ASN A 265 8.21 -4.79 -9.00
N THR A 266 8.83 -3.67 -9.31
CA THR A 266 8.29 -2.34 -8.97
C THR A 266 6.93 -2.06 -9.61
N GLN A 267 6.64 -2.63 -10.79
CA GLN A 267 5.31 -2.50 -11.44
C GLN A 267 4.17 -3.17 -10.66
N LYS A 268 4.48 -3.99 -9.66
CA LYS A 268 3.50 -4.59 -8.75
C LYS A 268 3.30 -3.79 -7.44
N ILE A 269 4.05 -2.72 -7.24
CA ILE A 269 3.97 -1.89 -6.02
C ILE A 269 2.56 -1.31 -5.84
N TYR A 270 2.07 -0.56 -6.83
CA TYR A 270 0.77 0.10 -6.73
C TYR A 270 -0.41 -0.88 -6.59
N PRO A 271 -0.52 -1.95 -7.39
CA PRO A 271 -1.56 -2.96 -7.20
C PRO A 271 -1.51 -3.62 -5.81
N THR A 272 -0.33 -3.93 -5.29
CA THR A 272 -0.18 -4.52 -3.94
C THR A 272 -0.57 -3.53 -2.85
N SER A 273 -0.16 -2.27 -2.98
CA SER A 273 -0.56 -1.19 -2.07
C SER A 273 -2.08 -1.05 -1.99
N ARG A 274 -2.77 -1.10 -3.13
CA ARG A 274 -4.23 -1.01 -3.20
C ARG A 274 -4.92 -2.22 -2.58
N LEU A 275 -4.41 -3.42 -2.84
CA LEU A 275 -4.93 -4.65 -2.24
C LEU A 275 -4.86 -4.59 -0.70
N VAL A 276 -3.69 -4.28 -0.15
CA VAL A 276 -3.48 -4.19 1.30
C VAL A 276 -4.37 -3.10 1.92
N SER A 277 -4.40 -1.91 1.33
CA SER A 277 -5.24 -0.80 1.79
C SER A 277 -6.72 -1.18 1.82
N SER A 278 -7.20 -1.88 0.80
CA SER A 278 -8.60 -2.32 0.69
C SER A 278 -8.95 -3.40 1.71
N LEU A 279 -8.14 -4.46 1.80
CA LEU A 279 -8.41 -5.57 2.71
C LEU A 279 -8.31 -5.18 4.19
N MET A 280 -7.33 -4.34 4.53
CA MET A 280 -7.13 -3.86 5.90
C MET A 280 -8.00 -2.65 6.27
N ASN A 281 -8.79 -2.15 5.33
CA ASN A 281 -9.59 -0.94 5.51
C ASN A 281 -8.77 0.24 6.07
N MET A 282 -7.54 0.37 5.59
CA MET A 282 -6.61 1.43 5.98
C MET A 282 -6.21 2.26 4.76
N PRO A 283 -6.92 3.38 4.52
CA PRO A 283 -6.68 4.21 3.34
C PRO A 283 -5.27 4.81 3.33
N VAL A 284 -4.64 4.77 2.17
CA VAL A 284 -3.37 5.45 1.95
C VAL A 284 -3.57 6.96 1.95
N GLN A 285 -2.74 7.70 2.68
CA GLN A 285 -2.78 9.16 2.66
C GLN A 285 -2.59 9.68 1.22
N PRO A 286 -3.37 10.69 0.79
CA PRO A 286 -3.28 11.19 -0.58
C PRO A 286 -1.88 11.66 -1.01
N ASN A 287 -1.10 12.20 -0.09
CA ASN A 287 0.25 12.71 -0.31
C ASN A 287 1.36 11.72 0.09
N LYS A 288 1.02 10.44 0.34
CA LYS A 288 2.04 9.44 0.64
C LYS A 288 2.97 9.25 -0.55
N ALA A 289 4.27 9.17 -0.27
CA ALA A 289 5.28 8.89 -1.28
C ALA A 289 4.94 7.61 -2.07
N ILE A 290 5.19 7.60 -3.35
CA ILE A 290 5.09 6.49 -4.29
C ILE A 290 3.63 6.04 -4.57
N VAL A 291 2.81 5.80 -3.54
CA VAL A 291 1.49 5.14 -3.66
C VAL A 291 0.30 6.05 -3.35
N GLY A 292 0.51 7.25 -2.85
CA GLY A 292 -0.54 8.22 -2.62
C GLY A 292 -1.15 8.70 -3.94
N ARG A 293 -2.46 8.96 -3.98
CA ARG A 293 -3.15 9.41 -5.20
C ARG A 293 -2.59 10.72 -5.77
N ASN A 294 -1.93 11.53 -4.95
CA ASN A 294 -1.31 12.80 -5.34
C ASN A 294 0.21 12.67 -5.62
N ALA A 295 0.78 11.48 -5.46
CA ALA A 295 2.23 11.29 -5.57
C ALA A 295 2.80 11.71 -6.93
N PHE A 296 1.99 11.59 -8.00
CA PHE A 296 2.34 11.98 -9.37
C PHE A 296 1.40 13.06 -9.94
N ALA A 297 0.71 13.82 -9.08
CA ALA A 297 -0.23 14.86 -9.48
C ALA A 297 0.43 16.24 -9.39
N HIS A 298 0.32 17.02 -10.46
CA HIS A 298 0.82 18.38 -10.53
C HIS A 298 -0.33 19.37 -10.64
N SER A 299 -0.44 20.30 -9.68
CA SER A 299 -1.48 21.34 -9.66
C SER A 299 -0.96 22.75 -9.97
N SER A 300 0.35 22.98 -9.82
CA SER A 300 0.97 24.28 -10.13
C SER A 300 1.17 24.45 -11.63
N GLY A 301 0.75 25.60 -12.19
CA GLY A 301 0.89 25.88 -13.62
C GLY A 301 2.34 25.85 -14.12
N ILE A 302 3.30 26.27 -13.29
CA ILE A 302 4.73 26.22 -13.62
C ILE A 302 5.21 24.77 -13.70
N HIS A 303 4.80 23.94 -12.76
CA HIS A 303 5.15 22.51 -12.75
C HIS A 303 4.50 21.78 -13.93
N GLN A 304 3.23 22.05 -14.21
CA GLN A 304 2.51 21.45 -15.33
C GLN A 304 3.16 21.79 -16.68
N ASP A 305 3.57 23.05 -16.88
CA ASP A 305 4.30 23.45 -18.09
C ASP A 305 5.66 22.74 -18.21
N GLY A 306 6.37 22.59 -17.09
CA GLY A 306 7.63 21.85 -17.05
C GLY A 306 7.46 20.39 -17.42
N VAL A 307 6.51 19.69 -16.81
CA VAL A 307 6.20 18.27 -17.08
C VAL A 307 5.77 18.04 -18.53
N LEU A 308 4.97 18.96 -19.09
CA LEU A 308 4.55 18.89 -20.50
C LEU A 308 5.70 19.06 -21.50
N LYS A 309 6.76 19.78 -21.11
CA LYS A 309 7.98 19.93 -21.92
C LYS A 309 8.92 18.74 -21.76
N ASN A 310 9.14 18.31 -20.53
CA ASN A 310 9.93 17.12 -20.19
C ASN A 310 9.55 16.65 -18.78
N VAL A 311 9.05 15.41 -18.67
CA VAL A 311 8.64 14.78 -17.42
C VAL A 311 9.74 14.85 -16.35
N GLN A 312 11.00 14.63 -16.73
CA GLN A 312 12.16 14.68 -15.84
C GLN A 312 12.40 16.04 -15.16
N THR A 313 11.71 17.09 -15.58
CA THR A 313 11.85 18.42 -14.98
C THR A 313 11.38 18.44 -13.52
N TYR A 314 10.38 17.64 -13.17
CA TYR A 314 9.75 17.59 -11.85
C TYR A 314 9.46 16.18 -11.34
N GLU A 315 9.74 15.16 -12.13
CA GLU A 315 9.52 13.76 -11.76
C GLU A 315 10.82 12.96 -11.84
N ILE A 316 11.19 12.32 -10.73
CA ILE A 316 12.31 11.39 -10.64
C ILE A 316 11.90 9.94 -10.86
N ILE A 317 10.59 9.66 -10.81
CA ILE A 317 9.99 8.33 -10.97
C ILE A 317 8.94 8.41 -12.05
N ASN A 318 9.00 7.48 -13.02
CA ASN A 318 7.92 7.30 -13.97
C ASN A 318 6.79 6.52 -13.29
N PRO A 319 5.52 6.99 -13.30
CA PRO A 319 4.38 6.28 -12.73
C PRO A 319 4.23 4.85 -13.21
N HIS A 320 4.51 4.57 -14.47
CA HIS A 320 4.51 3.21 -15.03
C HIS A 320 5.50 2.27 -14.33
N ASP A 321 6.59 2.80 -13.79
CA ASP A 321 7.59 2.00 -13.06
C ASP A 321 7.05 1.42 -11.75
N VAL A 322 5.99 2.00 -11.21
CA VAL A 322 5.32 1.53 -9.99
C VAL A 322 3.95 0.91 -10.24
N GLY A 323 3.55 0.77 -11.52
CA GLY A 323 2.29 0.15 -11.93
C GLY A 323 1.10 1.09 -11.97
N ILE A 324 1.33 2.38 -12.18
CA ILE A 324 0.31 3.40 -12.40
C ILE A 324 0.28 3.75 -13.87
N ASP A 325 -0.89 3.58 -14.51
CA ASP A 325 -1.02 3.69 -15.97
C ASP A 325 -1.03 5.15 -16.49
N ASP A 326 -1.35 6.15 -15.65
CA ASP A 326 -1.47 7.55 -16.09
C ASP A 326 -0.94 8.58 -15.09
N ASN A 327 -0.22 9.60 -15.61
CA ASN A 327 0.09 10.85 -14.90
C ASN A 327 -1.17 11.71 -14.86
N SER A 328 -1.71 11.98 -13.69
CA SER A 328 -2.85 12.89 -13.56
C SER A 328 -2.40 14.34 -13.40
N ILE A 329 -2.48 15.13 -14.47
CA ILE A 329 -2.48 16.59 -14.36
C ILE A 329 -3.83 17.00 -13.79
N VAL A 330 -3.87 17.39 -12.52
CA VAL A 330 -5.08 17.90 -11.88
C VAL A 330 -5.25 19.37 -12.22
N LEU A 331 -6.32 19.70 -12.95
CA LEU A 331 -6.62 21.09 -13.29
C LEU A 331 -7.24 21.83 -12.10
N THR A 332 -6.59 22.92 -11.72
CA THR A 332 -6.99 23.79 -10.58
C THR A 332 -6.95 25.26 -11.04
N ALA A 333 -7.41 26.18 -10.19
CA ALA A 333 -7.26 27.62 -10.42
C ALA A 333 -5.80 28.09 -10.67
N ARG A 334 -4.83 27.25 -10.34
CA ARG A 334 -3.40 27.53 -10.57
C ARG A 334 -2.86 26.92 -11.87
N SER A 335 -3.67 26.16 -12.59
CA SER A 335 -3.29 25.57 -13.87
C SER A 335 -3.17 26.61 -14.96
N GLY A 336 -2.11 26.54 -15.76
CA GLY A 336 -1.87 27.43 -16.88
C GLY A 336 -2.59 26.99 -18.16
N ARG A 337 -2.54 27.85 -19.20
CA ARG A 337 -3.12 27.59 -20.53
C ARG A 337 -2.58 26.32 -21.18
N ALA A 338 -1.29 26.01 -20.98
CA ALA A 338 -0.65 24.81 -21.52
C ALA A 338 -1.30 23.50 -20.99
N ALA A 339 -1.56 23.44 -19.68
CA ALA A 339 -2.22 22.30 -19.07
C ALA A 339 -3.66 22.11 -19.57
N LEU A 340 -4.43 23.20 -19.65
CA LEU A 340 -5.79 23.18 -20.20
C LEU A 340 -5.80 22.75 -21.67
N LYS A 341 -4.89 23.28 -22.49
CA LYS A 341 -4.73 22.90 -23.90
C LYS A 341 -4.43 21.42 -24.06
N ASN A 342 -3.50 20.91 -23.26
CA ASN A 342 -3.15 19.49 -23.28
C ASN A 342 -4.35 18.60 -22.93
N ARG A 343 -5.13 18.98 -21.90
CA ARG A 343 -6.33 18.23 -21.51
C ARG A 343 -7.41 18.28 -22.57
N LEU A 344 -7.64 19.44 -23.19
CA LEU A 344 -8.55 19.58 -24.33
C LEU A 344 -8.12 18.68 -25.49
N SER A 345 -6.83 18.66 -25.83
CA SER A 345 -6.30 17.78 -26.89
C SER A 345 -6.48 16.31 -26.56
N ALA A 346 -6.24 15.89 -25.31
CA ALA A 346 -6.48 14.52 -24.84
C ALA A 346 -7.97 14.12 -24.94
N LEU A 347 -8.88 15.08 -24.80
CA LEU A 347 -10.32 14.89 -25.00
C LEU A 347 -10.75 14.99 -26.48
N GLY A 348 -9.79 15.09 -27.42
CA GLY A 348 -10.05 15.20 -28.85
C GLY A 348 -10.50 16.58 -29.30
N ILE A 349 -10.35 17.61 -28.48
CA ILE A 349 -10.77 18.98 -28.76
C ILE A 349 -9.56 19.80 -29.18
N ASN A 350 -9.46 20.09 -30.49
CA ASN A 350 -8.45 20.99 -31.03
C ASN A 350 -8.92 22.45 -30.95
N THR A 351 -8.09 23.32 -30.40
CA THR A 351 -8.43 24.73 -30.20
C THR A 351 -7.43 25.65 -30.87
N THR A 352 -7.94 26.75 -31.46
CA THR A 352 -7.12 27.90 -31.84
C THR A 352 -6.69 28.68 -30.62
N PHE A 353 -5.69 29.52 -30.73
CA PHE A 353 -5.21 30.35 -29.62
C PHE A 353 -6.31 31.20 -29.01
N GLU A 354 -7.10 31.89 -29.86
CA GLU A 354 -8.20 32.76 -29.44
C GLU A 354 -9.32 32.00 -28.73
N LYS A 355 -9.65 30.78 -29.20
CA LYS A 355 -10.64 29.91 -28.57
C LYS A 355 -10.14 29.40 -27.23
N LEU A 356 -8.86 29.05 -27.14
CA LEU A 356 -8.24 28.60 -25.89
C LEU A 356 -8.28 29.69 -24.82
N ASP A 357 -8.01 30.95 -25.16
CA ASP A 357 -8.06 32.06 -24.21
C ASP A 357 -9.46 32.27 -23.63
N LYS A 358 -10.50 32.20 -24.45
CA LYS A 358 -11.89 32.28 -23.97
C LYS A 358 -12.26 31.11 -23.03
N ILE A 359 -11.86 29.90 -23.39
CA ILE A 359 -12.09 28.73 -22.57
C ILE A 359 -11.31 28.87 -21.25
N TYR A 360 -10.09 29.38 -21.29
CA TYR A 360 -9.25 29.55 -20.11
C TYR A 360 -9.82 30.59 -19.13
N GLU A 361 -10.35 31.70 -19.60
CA GLU A 361 -11.03 32.68 -18.73
C GLU A 361 -12.27 32.07 -18.05
N ALA A 362 -13.06 31.31 -18.79
CA ALA A 362 -14.22 30.61 -18.25
C ALA A 362 -13.81 29.51 -17.27
N PHE A 363 -12.72 28.81 -17.57
CA PHE A 363 -12.13 27.80 -16.70
C PHE A 363 -11.68 28.39 -15.36
N LEU A 364 -10.99 29.53 -15.33
CA LEU A 364 -10.56 30.17 -14.09
C LEU A 364 -11.77 30.55 -13.21
N LYS A 365 -12.83 31.11 -13.80
CA LYS A 365 -14.06 31.47 -13.10
C LYS A 365 -14.75 30.23 -12.48
N LEU A 366 -14.66 29.09 -13.15
CA LEU A 366 -15.19 27.81 -12.63
C LEU A 366 -14.29 27.26 -11.52
N ALA A 367 -12.98 27.31 -11.71
CA ALA A 367 -11.98 26.79 -10.78
C ALA A 367 -11.96 27.54 -9.44
N ASP A 368 -12.33 28.82 -9.43
CA ASP A 368 -12.52 29.59 -8.20
C ASP A 368 -13.73 29.12 -7.37
N LYS A 369 -14.72 28.50 -8.03
CA LYS A 369 -15.97 28.06 -7.40
C LYS A 369 -16.01 26.56 -7.12
N LYS A 370 -15.26 25.76 -7.86
CA LYS A 370 -15.28 24.31 -7.83
C LYS A 370 -13.87 23.76 -7.68
N LYS A 371 -13.61 22.99 -6.61
CA LYS A 371 -12.27 22.42 -6.31
C LYS A 371 -11.83 21.35 -7.31
N ASP A 372 -12.76 20.51 -7.73
CA ASP A 372 -12.49 19.36 -8.62
C ASP A 372 -13.12 19.61 -9.98
N ILE A 373 -12.32 20.06 -10.94
CA ILE A 373 -12.75 20.25 -12.33
C ILE A 373 -12.50 18.94 -13.08
N ASN A 374 -13.58 18.37 -13.58
CA ASN A 374 -13.52 17.13 -14.35
C ASN A 374 -13.59 17.40 -15.88
N ASP A 375 -13.46 16.34 -16.65
CA ASP A 375 -13.46 16.42 -18.12
C ASP A 375 -14.77 16.95 -18.68
N ASP A 376 -15.89 16.68 -18.02
CA ASP A 376 -17.20 17.16 -18.43
C ASP A 376 -17.30 18.68 -18.32
N ASP A 377 -16.78 19.24 -17.23
CA ASP A 377 -16.69 20.68 -17.04
C ASP A 377 -15.89 21.32 -18.18
N ILE A 378 -14.76 20.71 -18.54
CA ILE A 378 -13.88 21.22 -19.61
C ILE A 378 -14.56 21.13 -20.96
N MET A 379 -15.28 20.08 -21.26
CA MET A 379 -16.02 19.91 -22.49
C MET A 379 -17.17 20.93 -22.63
N ILE A 380 -17.90 21.18 -21.54
CA ILE A 380 -18.94 22.22 -21.48
C ILE A 380 -18.31 23.60 -21.76
N LEU A 381 -17.18 23.89 -21.10
CA LEU A 381 -16.47 25.16 -21.34
C LEU A 381 -15.96 25.30 -22.78
N ALA A 382 -15.62 24.19 -23.42
CA ALA A 382 -15.21 24.17 -24.83
C ALA A 382 -16.38 24.32 -25.83
N GLY A 383 -17.63 24.34 -25.33
CA GLY A 383 -18.82 24.43 -26.16
C GLY A 383 -19.18 23.11 -26.85
N VAL A 384 -18.71 21.99 -26.32
CA VAL A 384 -19.15 20.67 -26.76
C VAL A 384 -20.48 20.36 -26.08
N ASP A 385 -21.55 20.49 -26.85
CA ASP A 385 -22.91 20.28 -26.37
C ASP A 385 -23.13 18.77 -26.11
N ARG A 386 -23.11 18.36 -24.84
CA ARG A 386 -23.35 16.98 -24.42
C ARG A 386 -24.83 16.64 -24.23
N THR A 387 -25.73 17.58 -24.41
CA THR A 387 -27.15 17.31 -24.30
C THR A 387 -27.64 16.29 -25.32
N LEU A 388 -26.84 15.97 -26.33
CA LEU A 388 -27.11 14.94 -27.35
C LEU A 388 -26.64 13.53 -26.98
N ASN A 389 -25.84 13.33 -25.92
CA ASN A 389 -25.25 12.01 -25.63
C ASN A 389 -25.67 11.37 -24.30
N HIS A 390 -26.63 11.90 -23.56
CA HIS A 390 -27.27 11.14 -22.48
C HIS A 390 -28.25 10.12 -23.06
N ARG A 391 -27.71 9.09 -23.67
CA ARG A 391 -28.45 7.97 -24.26
C ARG A 391 -29.30 7.24 -23.21
N ILE A 392 -28.78 7.20 -21.96
CA ILE A 392 -29.39 6.51 -20.83
C ILE A 392 -29.71 7.51 -19.73
N LYS A 393 -30.95 7.57 -19.30
CA LYS A 393 -31.43 8.41 -18.19
C LYS A 393 -32.16 7.55 -17.16
N LEU A 394 -31.89 7.81 -15.88
CA LEU A 394 -32.62 7.22 -14.78
C LEU A 394 -34.02 7.88 -14.70
N GLU A 395 -35.10 7.10 -14.81
CA GLU A 395 -36.44 7.60 -14.61
C GLU A 395 -36.94 7.38 -13.18
N TYR A 396 -36.71 6.19 -12.62
CA TYR A 396 -36.96 5.93 -11.21
C TYR A 396 -36.00 4.89 -10.66
N LEU A 397 -35.81 4.92 -9.34
CA LEU A 397 -35.15 3.92 -8.55
C LEU A 397 -35.93 3.68 -7.27
N GLN A 398 -36.31 2.42 -7.04
CA GLN A 398 -36.94 2.00 -5.80
C GLN A 398 -36.09 0.89 -5.17
N VAL A 399 -35.72 1.05 -3.92
CA VAL A 399 -34.90 0.08 -3.19
C VAL A 399 -35.56 -0.27 -1.87
N THR A 400 -35.67 -1.57 -1.62
CA THR A 400 -36.10 -2.10 -0.33
C THR A 400 -34.93 -2.81 0.32
N SER A 401 -34.47 -2.30 1.47
CA SER A 401 -33.37 -2.89 2.24
C SER A 401 -33.60 -2.66 3.73
N GLY A 402 -32.99 -3.50 4.56
CA GLY A 402 -33.05 -3.39 6.03
C GLY A 402 -32.40 -4.58 6.70
N VAL A 403 -32.33 -4.53 8.03
CA VAL A 403 -31.79 -5.64 8.83
C VAL A 403 -32.71 -6.87 8.70
N GLY A 404 -32.13 -7.99 8.28
CA GLY A 404 -32.87 -9.25 8.10
C GLY A 404 -33.72 -9.32 6.82
N ILE A 405 -33.62 -8.31 5.93
CA ILE A 405 -34.30 -8.28 4.64
C ILE A 405 -33.28 -8.37 3.51
N ARG A 406 -33.54 -9.26 2.55
CA ARG A 406 -32.70 -9.32 1.34
C ARG A 406 -32.92 -8.06 0.51
N PRO A 407 -31.85 -7.29 0.18
CA PRO A 407 -31.98 -6.08 -0.63
C PRO A 407 -32.55 -6.40 -2.02
N VAL A 408 -33.53 -5.62 -2.44
CA VAL A 408 -34.15 -5.69 -3.78
C VAL A 408 -34.25 -4.27 -4.33
N ALA A 409 -33.91 -4.08 -5.59
CA ALA A 409 -34.09 -2.82 -6.30
C ALA A 409 -34.91 -3.02 -7.57
N SER A 410 -35.76 -2.03 -7.88
CA SER A 410 -36.44 -1.87 -9.15
C SER A 410 -36.00 -0.55 -9.78
N ILE A 411 -35.62 -0.60 -11.05
CA ILE A 411 -35.05 0.54 -11.79
C ILE A 411 -35.78 0.74 -13.11
N GLY A 412 -36.09 1.99 -13.45
CA GLY A 412 -36.57 2.39 -14.74
C GLY A 412 -35.56 3.27 -15.45
N LEU A 413 -35.20 2.93 -16.67
CA LEU A 413 -34.28 3.66 -17.54
C LEU A 413 -34.99 4.11 -18.80
N ASN A 414 -34.67 5.30 -19.26
CA ASN A 414 -34.99 5.78 -20.60
C ASN A 414 -33.71 5.67 -21.44
N ILE A 415 -33.75 4.85 -22.48
CA ILE A 415 -32.63 4.65 -23.41
C ILE A 415 -33.07 5.15 -24.78
N SER A 416 -32.54 6.30 -25.19
CA SER A 416 -32.84 6.90 -26.50
C SER A 416 -34.34 7.09 -26.77
N GLY A 417 -35.14 7.35 -25.73
CA GLY A 417 -36.58 7.59 -25.81
C GLY A 417 -37.46 6.40 -25.48
N GLU A 418 -36.91 5.19 -25.38
CA GLU A 418 -37.62 3.97 -24.98
C GLU A 418 -37.45 3.68 -23.49
N LYS A 419 -38.49 3.19 -22.86
CA LYS A 419 -38.50 2.87 -21.42
C LYS A 419 -38.22 1.40 -21.17
N PHE A 420 -37.31 1.12 -20.27
CA PHE A 420 -36.92 -0.22 -19.85
C PHE A 420 -37.00 -0.30 -18.32
N GLU A 421 -37.50 -1.44 -17.81
CA GLU A 421 -37.63 -1.69 -16.39
C GLU A 421 -37.06 -3.05 -16.04
N ALA A 422 -36.40 -3.13 -14.88
CA ALA A 422 -35.93 -4.38 -14.32
C ALA A 422 -35.84 -4.31 -12.79
N ALA A 423 -35.95 -5.50 -12.17
CA ALA A 423 -35.72 -5.64 -10.75
C ALA A 423 -34.70 -6.75 -10.48
N ALA A 424 -33.89 -6.56 -9.44
CA ALA A 424 -32.91 -7.55 -9.01
C ALA A 424 -32.67 -7.48 -7.50
N SER A 425 -32.18 -8.58 -6.94
CA SER A 425 -31.65 -8.62 -5.57
C SER A 425 -30.13 -8.50 -5.58
N GLY A 426 -29.55 -8.13 -4.44
CA GLY A 426 -28.12 -8.03 -4.24
C GLY A 426 -27.70 -8.30 -2.80
N ASN A 427 -26.39 -8.23 -2.55
CA ASN A 427 -25.82 -8.37 -1.21
C ASN A 427 -26.00 -7.10 -0.36
N GLY A 428 -26.26 -5.97 -1.01
CA GLY A 428 -26.56 -4.68 -0.41
C GLY A 428 -27.46 -3.86 -1.34
N PRO A 429 -27.96 -2.69 -0.89
CA PRO A 429 -28.89 -1.86 -1.67
C PRO A 429 -28.27 -1.35 -2.98
N VAL A 430 -26.98 -0.94 -2.97
CA VAL A 430 -26.28 -0.51 -4.17
C VAL A 430 -26.06 -1.67 -5.14
N ASP A 431 -25.65 -2.84 -4.63
CA ASP A 431 -25.47 -4.05 -5.45
C ASP A 431 -26.79 -4.49 -6.10
N ALA A 432 -27.91 -4.45 -5.37
CA ALA A 432 -29.22 -4.73 -5.93
C ALA A 432 -29.60 -3.77 -7.07
N ALA A 433 -29.34 -2.48 -6.89
CA ALA A 433 -29.63 -1.45 -7.90
C ALA A 433 -28.77 -1.62 -9.16
N ILE A 434 -27.46 -1.87 -9.00
CA ILE A 434 -26.55 -2.13 -10.12
C ILE A 434 -26.90 -3.44 -10.84
N ASN A 435 -27.28 -4.49 -10.11
CA ASN A 435 -27.72 -5.74 -10.71
C ASN A 435 -29.03 -5.57 -11.52
N ALA A 436 -29.96 -4.73 -11.04
CA ALA A 436 -31.17 -4.39 -11.80
C ALA A 436 -30.80 -3.65 -13.10
N LEU A 437 -29.89 -2.69 -13.03
CA LEU A 437 -29.42 -1.94 -14.19
C LEU A 437 -28.72 -2.86 -15.21
N LYS A 438 -27.87 -3.78 -14.75
CA LYS A 438 -27.18 -4.76 -15.61
C LYS A 438 -28.15 -5.70 -16.36
N ARG A 439 -29.36 -5.94 -15.85
CA ARG A 439 -30.39 -6.70 -16.56
C ARG A 439 -30.97 -5.97 -17.77
N ILE A 440 -30.95 -4.64 -17.75
CA ILE A 440 -31.36 -3.82 -18.88
C ILE A 440 -30.22 -3.62 -19.87
N ILE A 441 -29.02 -3.42 -19.34
CA ILE A 441 -27.82 -3.14 -20.13
C ILE A 441 -26.92 -4.37 -20.10
N GLU A 442 -27.09 -5.25 -21.08
CA GLU A 442 -26.33 -6.48 -21.23
C GLU A 442 -24.91 -6.20 -21.74
N ARG A 443 -24.02 -5.72 -20.87
CA ARG A 443 -22.62 -5.49 -21.19
C ARG A 443 -21.72 -6.02 -20.07
N HIS A 444 -20.61 -6.68 -20.42
CA HIS A 444 -19.61 -7.09 -19.43
C HIS A 444 -18.81 -5.88 -18.96
N MET A 445 -19.16 -5.41 -17.76
CA MET A 445 -18.55 -4.25 -17.11
C MET A 445 -18.05 -4.61 -15.72
N THR A 446 -16.87 -4.15 -15.36
CA THR A 446 -16.28 -4.37 -14.03
C THR A 446 -16.08 -3.04 -13.33
N ILE A 447 -16.62 -2.91 -12.12
CA ILE A 447 -16.33 -1.75 -11.25
C ILE A 447 -14.93 -1.94 -10.69
N LYS A 448 -14.03 -1.01 -10.98
CA LYS A 448 -12.64 -1.01 -10.49
C LYS A 448 -12.49 -0.20 -9.20
N GLU A 449 -13.21 0.89 -9.08
CA GLU A 449 -13.17 1.75 -7.91
C GLU A 449 -14.57 2.33 -7.66
N PHE A 450 -14.93 2.41 -6.39
CA PHE A 450 -16.17 2.97 -5.91
C PHE A 450 -15.89 3.76 -4.64
N THR A 451 -16.01 5.09 -4.71
CA THR A 451 -15.72 5.98 -3.60
C THR A 451 -16.93 6.83 -3.26
N ILE A 452 -17.34 6.80 -1.99
CA ILE A 452 -18.39 7.65 -1.45
C ILE A 452 -17.77 8.76 -0.61
N GLN A 453 -18.12 10.01 -0.86
CA GLN A 453 -17.70 11.16 -0.08
C GLN A 453 -18.93 11.87 0.49
N ALA A 454 -18.99 11.96 1.82
CA ALA A 454 -19.92 12.84 2.52
C ALA A 454 -19.24 14.19 2.76
N ILE A 455 -19.90 15.31 2.47
CA ILE A 455 -19.26 16.62 2.41
C ILE A 455 -19.53 17.48 3.62
N SER A 456 -20.53 17.23 4.47
CA SER A 456 -20.83 18.07 5.59
C SER A 456 -21.44 17.41 6.84
N LYS A 457 -21.84 18.24 7.79
CA LYS A 457 -22.28 17.86 9.14
C LYS A 457 -23.82 17.79 9.21
N GLY A 458 -24.45 16.83 8.56
CA GLY A 458 -25.91 16.67 8.65
C GLY A 458 -26.41 15.46 7.88
N SER A 459 -27.60 14.96 8.26
CA SER A 459 -28.25 13.82 7.62
C SER A 459 -28.90 14.14 6.27
N ASN A 460 -28.95 15.41 5.87
CA ASN A 460 -29.64 15.91 4.66
C ASN A 460 -28.66 16.33 3.56
N ASP A 461 -27.40 16.01 3.69
CA ASP A 461 -26.39 16.42 2.72
C ASP A 461 -26.30 15.54 1.50
N VAL A 462 -25.81 16.16 0.41
CA VAL A 462 -25.56 15.51 -0.86
C VAL A 462 -24.34 14.59 -0.74
N GLY A 463 -24.57 13.28 -0.83
CA GLY A 463 -23.51 12.30 -1.01
C GLY A 463 -22.98 12.38 -2.44
N LYS A 464 -21.64 12.43 -2.57
CA LYS A 464 -20.96 12.36 -3.87
C LYS A 464 -20.38 10.96 -4.06
N VAL A 465 -20.61 10.39 -5.20
CA VAL A 465 -20.07 9.09 -5.60
C VAL A 465 -19.19 9.26 -6.82
N HIS A 466 -17.96 8.76 -6.71
CA HIS A 466 -17.03 8.60 -7.83
C HIS A 466 -16.90 7.11 -8.13
N MET A 467 -16.95 6.75 -9.39
CA MET A 467 -16.89 5.37 -9.84
C MET A 467 -15.96 5.23 -11.04
N GLN A 468 -15.21 4.13 -11.07
CA GLN A 468 -14.43 3.71 -12.24
C GLN A 468 -14.99 2.39 -12.74
N VAL A 469 -15.32 2.33 -14.02
CA VAL A 469 -15.85 1.13 -14.66
C VAL A 469 -14.97 0.76 -15.85
N GLU A 470 -14.51 -0.48 -15.87
CA GLU A 470 -13.78 -1.04 -17.02
C GLU A 470 -14.78 -1.66 -18.01
N TYR A 471 -14.64 -1.30 -19.28
CA TYR A 471 -15.36 -1.87 -20.39
C TYR A 471 -14.44 -1.96 -21.62
N ASN A 472 -14.35 -3.15 -22.23
CA ASN A 472 -13.48 -3.43 -23.39
C ASN A 472 -12.02 -2.97 -23.22
N GLY A 473 -11.45 -3.17 -22.03
CA GLY A 473 -10.06 -2.80 -21.73
C GLY A 473 -9.82 -1.31 -21.46
N HIS A 474 -10.86 -0.48 -21.47
CA HIS A 474 -10.80 0.94 -21.13
C HIS A 474 -11.49 1.24 -19.81
N VAL A 475 -10.94 2.15 -19.03
CA VAL A 475 -11.52 2.61 -17.76
C VAL A 475 -12.26 3.92 -17.98
N TYR A 476 -13.50 3.98 -17.54
CA TYR A 476 -14.38 5.14 -17.63
C TYR A 476 -14.70 5.65 -16.24
N TYR A 477 -14.68 6.96 -16.06
CA TYR A 477 -14.93 7.63 -14.79
C TYR A 477 -16.33 8.21 -14.76
N GLY A 478 -17.10 7.89 -13.72
CA GLY A 478 -18.46 8.41 -13.52
C GLY A 478 -18.59 9.12 -12.19
N PHE A 479 -19.52 10.08 -12.17
CA PHE A 479 -19.84 10.88 -11.02
C PHE A 479 -21.35 10.94 -10.82
N GLY A 480 -21.79 10.82 -9.57
CA GLY A 480 -23.18 11.03 -9.15
C GLY A 480 -23.24 11.84 -7.86
N ALA A 481 -24.25 12.68 -7.73
CA ALA A 481 -24.44 13.49 -6.54
C ALA A 481 -25.92 13.57 -6.19
N ASN A 482 -26.31 13.00 -5.06
CA ASN A 482 -27.69 12.95 -4.60
C ASN A 482 -27.75 12.91 -3.07
N THR A 483 -28.85 13.32 -2.48
CA THR A 483 -29.12 13.13 -1.04
C THR A 483 -29.28 11.65 -0.69
N ASP A 484 -29.70 10.83 -1.65
CA ASP A 484 -29.70 9.37 -1.56
C ASP A 484 -28.43 8.80 -2.19
N ILE A 485 -27.57 8.20 -1.34
CA ILE A 485 -26.30 7.59 -1.76
C ILE A 485 -26.51 6.46 -2.78
N ILE A 486 -27.61 5.73 -2.72
CA ILE A 486 -27.92 4.66 -3.66
C ILE A 486 -28.24 5.25 -5.03
N ALA A 487 -29.06 6.32 -5.06
CA ALA A 487 -29.33 7.06 -6.29
C ALA A 487 -28.04 7.67 -6.87
N ALA A 488 -27.20 8.32 -6.04
CA ALA A 488 -25.91 8.84 -6.47
C ALA A 488 -24.98 7.75 -7.07
N SER A 489 -25.02 6.54 -6.51
CA SER A 489 -24.24 5.40 -7.02
C SER A 489 -24.72 4.93 -8.39
N VAL A 490 -26.03 4.86 -8.59
CA VAL A 490 -26.64 4.51 -9.88
C VAL A 490 -26.36 5.59 -10.93
N GLU A 491 -26.49 6.85 -10.54
CA GLU A 491 -26.15 7.99 -11.43
C GLU A 491 -24.69 7.96 -11.88
N ALA A 492 -23.77 7.69 -10.95
CA ALA A 492 -22.33 7.56 -11.28
C ALA A 492 -22.09 6.39 -12.26
N TYR A 493 -22.78 5.27 -12.08
CA TYR A 493 -22.66 4.12 -12.98
C TYR A 493 -23.21 4.42 -14.38
N ILE A 494 -24.37 5.05 -14.45
CA ILE A 494 -24.98 5.47 -15.72
C ILE A 494 -24.06 6.48 -16.43
N ASP A 495 -23.46 7.41 -15.67
CA ASP A 495 -22.50 8.39 -16.23
C ASP A 495 -21.29 7.70 -16.87
N CYS A 496 -20.74 6.63 -16.24
CA CYS A 496 -19.71 5.82 -16.89
C CYS A 496 -20.19 5.21 -18.20
N ILE A 497 -21.39 4.62 -18.24
CA ILE A 497 -21.92 3.92 -19.41
C ILE A 497 -22.20 4.88 -20.56
N ASN A 498 -22.71 6.07 -20.26
CA ASN A 498 -22.93 7.12 -21.28
C ASN A 498 -21.64 7.62 -21.94
N LYS A 499 -20.47 7.33 -21.36
CA LYS A 499 -19.16 7.68 -21.89
C LYS A 499 -18.53 6.59 -22.76
N PHE A 500 -19.11 5.38 -22.81
CA PHE A 500 -18.57 4.30 -23.63
C PHE A 500 -18.56 4.72 -25.11
N LYS A 501 -17.40 4.55 -25.72
CA LYS A 501 -17.26 4.67 -27.18
C LYS A 501 -17.74 3.35 -27.79
N GLU A 502 -18.65 3.40 -28.72
CA GLU A 502 -19.05 2.27 -29.56
C GLU A 502 -17.99 1.90 -30.56
#